data_6abcc143f7902254f11389661a877846
#
_entry.id   6abcc143f7902254f11389661a877846
#
_cell.length_a   1.000
_cell.length_b   1.000
_cell.length_c   1.000
_cell.angle_alpha   90.00
_cell.angle_beta   90.00
_cell.angle_gamma   90.00
#
_symmetry.space_group_name_H-M   'P 1'
#
loop_
_entity.id
_entity.type
_entity.pdbx_description
1 polymer ?
#
loop_
_entity_poly.entity_id
_entity_poly.type
_entity_poly.pdbx_seq_one_letter_code
_entity_poly.pdbx_strand_id
1 'polypeptide(L)'
;HDYKRPWRITGNSSVYRFELGAHPDVLAYFRAHFDQVRTTFRNEQAYLSDFMQRKGLLAYWPAAWCPSFKYHGIPRWPTNYWKPPFVPPGARIVIFHGECNPPDALAGRRNRWFRFIKPAAWVAEHWRE
;
A
#
# COMPACT_ATOMS: atom_id res chain seq x y z
N HIS A 1 -2.50 4.44 -6.03
CA HIS A 1 -3.93 4.66 -5.73
C HIS A 1 -4.27 4.20 -4.32
N ASP A 2 -5.24 4.85 -3.68
CA ASP A 2 -5.85 4.36 -2.44
C ASP A 2 -6.73 3.14 -2.76
N TYR A 3 -6.35 1.94 -2.27
CA TYR A 3 -7.08 0.68 -2.54
C TYR A 3 -8.52 0.68 -2.01
N LYS A 4 -8.83 1.51 -1.01
CA LYS A 4 -10.19 1.64 -0.46
C LYS A 4 -11.06 2.61 -1.24
N ARG A 5 -10.43 3.60 -1.90
CA ARG A 5 -11.09 4.69 -2.60
C ARG A 5 -10.37 4.98 -3.92
N PRO A 6 -10.50 4.12 -4.93
CA PRO A 6 -9.77 4.22 -6.18
C PRO A 6 -10.10 5.51 -6.97
N TRP A 7 -11.20 6.18 -6.63
CA TRP A 7 -11.57 7.49 -7.19
C TRP A 7 -10.83 8.67 -6.55
N ARG A 8 -10.11 8.45 -5.43
CA ARG A 8 -9.27 9.50 -4.83
C ARG A 8 -7.90 9.51 -5.48
N ILE A 9 -7.41 10.70 -5.77
CA ILE A 9 -6.08 10.97 -6.32
C ILE A 9 -4.98 10.86 -5.22
N THR A 10 -5.23 10.18 -4.14
CA THR A 10 -4.25 9.97 -3.07
C THR A 10 -3.42 8.75 -3.41
N GLY A 11 -2.11 8.93 -3.55
CA GLY A 11 -1.16 7.83 -3.72
C GLY A 11 -1.01 7.01 -2.45
N ASN A 12 -0.59 5.76 -2.60
CA ASN A 12 -0.11 4.96 -1.48
C ASN A 12 1.42 5.10 -1.43
N SER A 13 1.96 5.65 -0.36
CA SER A 13 3.38 5.91 -0.17
C SER A 13 4.19 4.68 0.24
N SER A 14 3.59 3.47 0.28
CA SER A 14 4.33 2.24 0.59
C SER A 14 5.43 1.92 -0.43
N VAL A 15 5.24 2.33 -1.69
CA VAL A 15 6.23 2.21 -2.75
C VAL A 15 6.23 3.48 -3.59
N TYR A 16 7.30 4.25 -3.52
CA TYR A 16 7.46 5.43 -4.35
C TYR A 16 8.90 5.56 -4.84
N ARG A 17 9.07 6.26 -5.94
CA ARG A 17 10.35 6.60 -6.54
C ARG A 17 10.43 8.11 -6.75
N PHE A 18 11.57 8.68 -6.43
CA PHE A 18 11.89 10.08 -6.71
C PHE A 18 13.38 10.20 -6.97
N GLU A 19 13.78 11.27 -7.63
CA GLU A 19 15.17 11.63 -7.78
C GLU A 19 15.68 12.31 -6.51
N LEU A 20 16.81 11.85 -6.00
CA LEU A 20 17.36 12.36 -4.76
C LEU A 20 17.71 13.86 -4.92
N GLY A 21 17.24 14.69 -4.01
CA GLY A 21 17.44 16.14 -4.06
C GLY A 21 16.52 16.92 -4.99
N ALA A 22 15.67 16.25 -5.80
CA ALA A 22 14.81 16.95 -6.78
C ALA A 22 13.69 17.81 -6.19
N HIS A 23 13.25 17.50 -4.96
CA HIS A 23 12.06 18.12 -4.35
C HIS A 23 12.30 18.66 -2.92
N PRO A 24 13.31 19.50 -2.69
CA PRO A 24 13.58 20.08 -1.36
C PRO A 24 12.43 20.97 -0.86
N ASP A 25 11.65 21.51 -1.78
CA ASP A 25 10.49 22.37 -1.53
C ASP A 25 9.34 21.63 -0.81
N VAL A 26 9.20 20.33 -0.96
CA VAL A 26 8.22 19.52 -0.20
C VAL A 26 8.45 19.68 1.29
N LEU A 27 9.69 19.47 1.73
CA LEU A 27 10.06 19.57 3.14
C LEU A 27 10.08 21.03 3.61
N ALA A 28 10.55 21.95 2.77
CA ALA A 28 10.56 23.38 3.09
C ALA A 28 9.12 23.90 3.32
N TYR A 29 8.18 23.56 2.43
CA TYR A 29 6.78 23.92 2.60
C TYR A 29 6.17 23.31 3.86
N PHE A 30 6.41 22.03 4.10
CA PHE A 30 5.93 21.34 5.31
C PHE A 30 6.40 22.05 6.58
N ARG A 31 7.70 22.43 6.66
CA ARG A 31 8.26 23.11 7.82
C ARG A 31 7.68 24.52 8.01
N ALA A 32 7.53 25.27 6.92
CA ALA A 32 7.00 26.62 6.97
C ALA A 32 5.49 26.68 7.31
N HIS A 33 4.74 25.61 7.00
CA HIS A 33 3.28 25.58 7.14
C HIS A 33 2.82 24.37 7.99
N PHE A 34 3.61 23.98 8.99
CA PHE A 34 3.40 22.74 9.76
C PHE A 34 1.96 22.59 10.29
N ASP A 35 1.45 23.61 11.00
CA ASP A 35 0.12 23.54 11.60
C ASP A 35 -1.00 23.47 10.56
N GLN A 36 -0.87 24.21 9.47
CA GLN A 36 -1.81 24.17 8.37
C GLN A 36 -1.81 22.79 7.70
N VAL A 37 -0.64 22.22 7.42
CA VAL A 37 -0.51 20.90 6.78
C VAL A 37 -1.09 19.82 7.68
N ARG A 38 -0.75 19.84 8.96
CA ARG A 38 -1.24 18.86 9.96
C ARG A 38 -2.76 18.89 10.12
N THR A 39 -3.38 20.04 10.06
CA THR A 39 -4.84 20.17 10.18
C THR A 39 -5.58 19.87 8.88
N THR A 40 -4.94 20.14 7.73
CA THR A 40 -5.55 19.95 6.41
C THR A 40 -5.47 18.50 5.94
N PHE A 41 -4.35 17.83 6.16
CA PHE A 41 -4.09 16.49 5.64
C PHE A 41 -4.15 15.44 6.75
N ARG A 42 -4.83 14.32 6.47
CA ARG A 42 -4.98 13.22 7.41
C ARG A 42 -3.67 12.52 7.72
N ASN A 43 -2.76 12.44 6.75
CA ASN A 43 -1.49 11.75 6.84
C ASN A 43 -0.52 12.29 5.77
N GLU A 44 0.73 11.83 5.85
CA GLU A 44 1.80 12.19 4.94
C GLU A 44 1.51 11.84 3.47
N GLN A 45 0.83 10.73 3.22
CA GLN A 45 0.45 10.32 1.86
C GLN A 45 -0.48 11.33 1.19
N ALA A 46 -1.45 11.84 1.95
CA ALA A 46 -2.40 12.82 1.44
C ALA A 46 -1.69 14.14 1.12
N TYR A 47 -0.81 14.60 2.02
CA TYR A 47 0.00 15.80 1.80
C TYR A 47 0.92 15.65 0.58
N LEU A 48 1.71 14.59 0.53
CA LEU A 48 2.67 14.36 -0.55
C LEU A 48 1.97 14.23 -1.90
N SER A 49 0.86 13.50 -1.95
CA SER A 49 0.08 13.32 -3.19
C SER A 49 -0.49 14.65 -3.68
N ASP A 50 -1.09 15.45 -2.79
CA ASP A 50 -1.65 16.76 -3.13
C ASP A 50 -0.55 17.71 -3.61
N PHE A 51 0.57 17.78 -2.89
CA PHE A 51 1.69 18.64 -3.23
C PHE A 51 2.26 18.31 -4.61
N MET A 52 2.54 17.04 -4.89
CA MET A 52 3.08 16.59 -6.17
C MET A 52 2.06 16.70 -7.31
N GLN A 53 0.78 16.47 -7.03
CA GLN A 53 -0.29 16.66 -8.01
C GLN A 53 -0.39 18.11 -8.48
N ARG A 54 -0.37 19.07 -7.56
CA ARG A 54 -0.42 20.49 -7.90
C ARG A 54 0.76 20.93 -8.76
N LYS A 55 1.89 20.27 -8.63
CA LYS A 55 3.08 20.49 -9.46
C LYS A 55 3.06 19.73 -10.80
N GLY A 56 2.06 18.89 -11.03
CA GLY A 56 2.01 18.04 -12.22
C GLY A 56 3.07 16.93 -12.25
N LEU A 57 3.65 16.58 -11.10
CA LEU A 57 4.78 15.63 -10.97
C LEU A 57 4.36 14.27 -10.42
N LEU A 58 3.08 14.07 -10.09
CA LEU A 58 2.59 12.81 -9.58
C LEU A 58 2.31 11.84 -10.73
N ALA A 59 3.02 10.72 -10.73
CA ALA A 59 2.75 9.60 -11.61
C ALA A 59 2.48 8.34 -10.78
N TYR A 60 1.72 7.40 -11.34
CA TYR A 60 1.41 6.15 -10.66
C TYR A 60 2.05 4.96 -11.38
N TRP A 61 2.54 4.00 -10.59
CA TRP A 61 2.93 2.71 -11.11
C TRP A 61 1.75 2.03 -11.82
N PRO A 62 2.00 1.21 -12.84
CA PRO A 62 0.98 0.33 -13.40
C PRO A 62 0.27 -0.44 -12.29
N ALA A 63 -1.06 -0.52 -12.33
CA ALA A 63 -1.86 -1.07 -11.23
C ALA A 63 -1.46 -2.51 -10.84
N ALA A 64 -1.02 -3.30 -11.83
CA ALA A 64 -0.58 -4.67 -11.58
C ALA A 64 0.78 -4.78 -10.86
N TRP A 65 1.61 -3.74 -10.85
CA TRP A 65 2.98 -3.83 -10.32
C TRP A 65 3.03 -3.86 -8.79
N CYS A 66 2.18 -3.09 -8.14
CA CYS A 66 2.19 -2.90 -6.68
C CYS A 66 0.84 -3.27 -6.06
N PRO A 67 0.36 -4.53 -6.21
CA PRO A 67 -0.91 -4.93 -5.62
C PRO A 67 -0.81 -5.06 -4.10
N SER A 68 -1.96 -4.86 -3.44
CA SER A 68 -2.09 -5.13 -2.02
C SER A 68 -2.30 -6.62 -1.77
N PHE A 69 -1.55 -7.21 -0.83
CA PHE A 69 -1.79 -8.57 -0.36
C PHE A 69 -3.26 -8.75 0.09
N LYS A 70 -3.74 -7.83 0.90
CA LYS A 70 -5.09 -7.89 1.49
C LYS A 70 -6.23 -7.84 0.46
N TYR A 71 -6.09 -7.05 -0.60
CA TYR A 71 -7.18 -6.83 -1.57
C TYR A 71 -7.04 -7.65 -2.84
N HIS A 72 -5.82 -8.07 -3.18
CA HIS A 72 -5.55 -8.73 -4.45
C HIS A 72 -4.91 -10.11 -4.30
N GLY A 73 -4.25 -10.40 -3.17
CA GLY A 73 -3.57 -11.68 -2.93
C GLY A 73 -4.41 -12.69 -2.13
N ILE A 74 -5.46 -12.24 -1.42
CA ILE A 74 -6.32 -13.12 -0.64
C ILE A 74 -7.55 -13.47 -1.47
N PRO A 75 -7.88 -14.78 -1.65
CA PRO A 75 -9.12 -15.20 -2.29
C PRO A 75 -10.35 -14.60 -1.59
N ARG A 76 -11.37 -14.23 -2.37
CA ARG A 76 -12.62 -13.69 -1.81
C ARG A 76 -13.40 -14.76 -1.06
N TRP A 77 -14.16 -14.33 -0.05
CA TRP A 77 -15.13 -15.18 0.61
C TRP A 77 -16.14 -15.74 -0.40
N PRO A 78 -16.53 -17.05 -0.32
CA PRO A 78 -16.08 -18.05 0.65
C PRO A 78 -14.82 -18.84 0.24
N THR A 79 -14.24 -18.58 -0.93
CA THR A 79 -13.13 -19.38 -1.49
C THR A 79 -11.83 -19.31 -0.68
N ASN A 80 -11.67 -18.27 0.16
CA ASN A 80 -10.56 -18.14 1.09
C ASN A 80 -10.45 -19.28 2.12
N TYR A 81 -11.52 -20.08 2.33
CA TYR A 81 -11.47 -21.26 3.18
C TYR A 81 -10.72 -22.44 2.55
N TRP A 82 -10.72 -22.52 1.22
CA TRP A 82 -10.13 -23.65 0.49
C TRP A 82 -8.85 -23.26 -0.25
N LYS A 83 -8.78 -22.04 -0.76
CA LYS A 83 -7.63 -21.57 -1.55
C LYS A 83 -6.69 -20.73 -0.68
N PRO A 84 -5.36 -21.01 -0.73
CA PRO A 84 -4.38 -20.15 -0.08
C PRO A 84 -4.24 -18.80 -0.83
N PRO A 85 -3.68 -17.77 -0.17
CA PRO A 85 -3.26 -16.56 -0.84
C PRO A 85 -2.29 -16.84 -1.98
N PHE A 86 -2.34 -16.02 -3.00
CA PHE A 86 -1.52 -16.14 -4.21
C PHE A 86 -0.81 -14.83 -4.54
N VAL A 87 0.25 -14.92 -5.34
CA VAL A 87 0.91 -13.74 -5.91
C VAL A 87 0.04 -13.21 -7.04
N PRO A 88 -0.46 -11.97 -6.96
CA PRO A 88 -1.28 -11.40 -8.03
C PRO A 88 -0.52 -11.36 -9.36
N PRO A 89 -1.16 -11.67 -10.49
CA PRO A 89 -0.50 -11.66 -11.79
C PRO A 89 0.10 -10.29 -12.11
N GLY A 90 1.33 -10.28 -12.61
CA GLY A 90 2.06 -9.05 -12.95
C GLY A 90 2.64 -8.28 -11.78
N ALA A 91 2.49 -8.78 -10.53
CA ALA A 91 3.07 -8.15 -9.35
C ALA A 91 4.59 -8.08 -9.44
N ARG A 92 5.14 -6.91 -9.10
CA ARG A 92 6.57 -6.67 -8.91
C ARG A 92 6.89 -6.53 -7.43
N ILE A 93 5.99 -5.90 -6.69
CA ILE A 93 6.08 -5.68 -5.25
C ILE A 93 4.70 -5.95 -4.66
N VAL A 94 4.56 -6.88 -3.73
CA VAL A 94 3.31 -7.11 -3.00
C VAL A 94 3.33 -6.27 -1.72
N ILE A 95 2.34 -5.38 -1.58
CA ILE A 95 2.26 -4.46 -0.45
C ILE A 95 1.45 -5.08 0.68
N PHE A 96 2.10 -5.24 1.84
CA PHE A 96 1.44 -5.56 3.10
C PHE A 96 1.14 -4.25 3.85
N HIS A 97 -0.13 -3.99 4.11
CA HIS A 97 -0.54 -2.79 4.85
C HIS A 97 -1.66 -3.08 5.84
N GLY A 98 -1.57 -2.45 7.00
CA GLY A 98 -2.49 -2.66 8.10
C GLY A 98 -2.31 -4.02 8.75
N GLU A 99 -3.41 -4.67 9.13
CA GLU A 99 -3.37 -6.02 9.68
C GLU A 99 -3.01 -7.05 8.62
N CYS A 100 -2.25 -8.05 8.99
CA CYS A 100 -1.61 -9.08 8.22
C CYS A 100 -0.27 -8.63 7.61
N ASN A 101 0.76 -8.69 8.44
CA ASN A 101 2.16 -8.55 8.05
C ASN A 101 2.67 -9.86 7.41
N PRO A 102 3.85 -9.90 6.78
CA PRO A 102 4.40 -11.11 6.20
C PRO A 102 4.45 -12.31 7.15
N PRO A 103 4.90 -12.20 8.43
CA PRO A 103 4.83 -13.30 9.40
C PRO A 103 3.41 -13.81 9.65
N ASP A 104 2.42 -12.93 9.75
CA ASP A 104 1.01 -13.30 9.91
C ASP A 104 0.48 -14.06 8.68
N ALA A 105 0.92 -13.66 7.48
CA ALA A 105 0.54 -14.31 6.25
C ALA A 105 1.13 -15.71 6.13
N LEU A 106 2.38 -15.91 6.59
CA LEU A 106 3.03 -17.22 6.66
C LEU A 106 2.30 -18.17 7.62
N ALA A 107 1.97 -17.68 8.81
CA ALA A 107 1.28 -18.49 9.82
C ALA A 107 -0.19 -18.79 9.45
N GLY A 108 -0.79 -17.95 8.61
CA GLY A 108 -2.23 -17.96 8.39
C GLY A 108 -2.98 -17.32 9.55
N ARG A 109 -4.11 -16.69 9.28
CA ARG A 109 -4.86 -15.94 10.29
C ARG A 109 -6.32 -16.40 10.41
N ARG A 110 -6.78 -16.61 11.66
CA ARG A 110 -8.15 -17.05 11.98
C ARG A 110 -8.91 -16.05 12.85
N ASN A 111 -8.77 -14.75 12.62
CA ASN A 111 -9.35 -13.76 13.55
C ASN A 111 -10.88 -13.66 13.53
N ARG A 112 -11.50 -13.89 12.38
CA ARG A 112 -12.95 -13.86 12.19
C ARG A 112 -13.32 -14.78 11.04
N TRP A 113 -14.51 -15.37 11.08
CA TRP A 113 -14.97 -16.33 10.07
C TRP A 113 -14.85 -15.80 8.62
N PHE A 114 -15.15 -14.52 8.37
CA PHE A 114 -15.03 -13.91 7.03
C PHE A 114 -13.62 -13.36 6.70
N ARG A 115 -12.69 -13.35 7.68
CA ARG A 115 -11.29 -12.91 7.51
C ARG A 115 -10.29 -14.05 7.71
N PHE A 116 -10.73 -15.26 7.41
CA PHE A 116 -9.84 -16.40 7.43
C PHE A 116 -8.81 -16.28 6.28
N ILE A 117 -7.55 -16.47 6.62
CA ILE A 117 -6.44 -16.46 5.66
C ILE A 117 -5.65 -17.74 5.88
N LYS A 118 -5.58 -18.59 4.85
CA LYS A 118 -4.69 -19.76 4.86
C LYS A 118 -3.22 -19.30 4.84
N PRO A 119 -2.28 -20.14 5.31
CA PRO A 119 -0.86 -19.87 5.16
C PRO A 119 -0.47 -19.56 3.72
N ALA A 120 0.28 -18.48 3.53
CA ALA A 120 0.81 -18.03 2.24
C ALA A 120 2.27 -18.47 2.10
N ALA A 121 2.51 -19.74 1.77
CA ALA A 121 3.85 -20.34 1.75
C ALA A 121 4.85 -19.58 0.86
N TRP A 122 4.39 -19.01 -0.26
CA TRP A 122 5.23 -18.22 -1.16
C TRP A 122 5.87 -16.99 -0.51
N VAL A 123 5.31 -16.49 0.61
CA VAL A 123 5.89 -15.36 1.33
C VAL A 123 7.27 -15.73 1.88
N ALA A 124 7.50 -16.97 2.31
CA ALA A 124 8.80 -17.42 2.82
C ALA A 124 9.92 -17.36 1.77
N GLU A 125 9.58 -17.41 0.48
CA GLU A 125 10.55 -17.32 -0.62
C GLU A 125 11.05 -15.87 -0.82
N HIS A 126 10.26 -14.88 -0.41
CA HIS A 126 10.49 -13.46 -0.70
C HIS A 126 10.70 -12.60 0.55
N TRP A 127 10.34 -13.10 1.72
CA TRP A 127 10.47 -12.42 2.99
C TRP A 127 11.45 -13.14 3.90
N ARG A 128 12.47 -12.41 4.37
CA ARG A 128 13.44 -12.85 5.39
C ARG A 128 13.54 -11.77 6.46
N GLU A 129 13.60 -12.18 7.71
CA GLU A 129 13.94 -11.32 8.85
C GLU A 129 15.45 -11.10 8.92
#